data_e6ac83e639cb88012fdf448a30893769
#
_entry.id   e6ac83e639cb88012fdf448a30893769
#
_cell.length_a   1.000
_cell.length_b   1.000
_cell.length_c   1.000
_cell.angle_alpha   90.00
_cell.angle_beta   90.00
_cell.angle_gamma   90.00
#
_symmetry.space_group_name_H-M   'P 1'
#
loop_
_entity.id
_entity.type
_entity.pdbx_description
1 polymer ?
#
loop_
_entity_poly.entity_id
_entity_poly.type
_entity_poly.pdbx_seq_one_letter_code
_entity_poly.pdbx_strand_id
1 'polypeptide(L)'
;MCEETNKDIKKCYQAYENGDYSLAVEVASTIENHWRNKEGRLAFFVNHGMLDDISVSVSRLAAYTPDTMDFHFALECIDIKTVLLRVCDEQKLLIENFY
;
A
#
# COMPACT_ATOMS: atom_id res chain seq x y z
N MET A 1 -8.97 8.53 -1.48
CA MET A 1 -8.71 7.26 -0.78
C MET A 1 -7.47 6.56 -1.34
N CYS A 2 -7.49 6.15 -2.58
CA CYS A 2 -6.32 5.54 -3.25
C CYS A 2 -5.14 6.49 -3.37
N GLU A 3 -5.38 7.77 -3.62
CA GLU A 3 -4.34 8.79 -3.75
C GLU A 3 -3.53 8.96 -2.48
N GLU A 4 -4.19 8.93 -1.33
CA GLU A 4 -3.55 9.06 -0.03
C GLU A 4 -2.61 7.89 0.24
N THR A 5 -3.07 6.67 0.01
CA THR A 5 -2.24 5.47 0.17
C THR A 5 -1.06 5.50 -0.80
N ASN A 6 -1.29 5.93 -2.03
CA ASN A 6 -0.23 6.04 -3.03
C ASN A 6 0.84 7.06 -2.63
N LYS A 7 0.45 8.18 -2.03
CA LYS A 7 1.40 9.17 -1.50
C LYS A 7 2.23 8.58 -0.36
N ASP A 8 1.59 7.81 0.52
CA ASP A 8 2.28 7.17 1.63
C ASP A 8 3.28 6.13 1.15
N ILE A 9 2.94 5.35 0.11
CA ILE A 9 3.86 4.38 -0.49
C ILE A 9 5.07 5.09 -1.08
N LYS A 10 4.88 6.19 -1.79
CA LYS A 10 5.98 6.99 -2.34
C LYS A 10 6.89 7.53 -1.24
N LYS A 11 6.30 8.03 -0.18
CA LYS A 11 7.04 8.56 0.98
C LYS A 11 7.86 7.46 1.64
N CYS A 12 7.28 6.29 1.80
CA CYS A 12 7.95 5.12 2.35
C CYS A 12 9.16 4.71 1.51
N TYR A 13 8.98 4.64 0.20
CA TYR A 13 10.05 4.29 -0.74
C TYR A 13 11.17 5.34 -0.72
N GLN A 14 10.83 6.61 -0.70
CA GLN A 14 11.81 7.69 -0.64
C GLN A 14 12.62 7.66 0.66
N ALA A 15 11.96 7.37 1.78
CA ALA A 15 12.67 7.23 3.06
C ALA A 15 13.67 6.08 3.00
N TYR A 16 13.29 4.96 2.37
CA TYR A 16 14.20 3.84 2.15
C TYR A 16 15.41 4.26 1.30
N GLU A 17 15.18 4.95 0.18
CA GLU A 17 16.26 5.39 -0.70
C GLU A 17 17.23 6.35 -0.01
N ASN A 18 16.71 7.20 0.86
CA ASN A 18 17.51 8.18 1.60
C ASN A 18 18.27 7.55 2.79
N GLY A 19 18.05 6.27 3.05
CA GLY A 19 18.67 5.59 4.19
C GLY A 19 18.00 5.89 5.52
N ASP A 20 16.87 6.57 5.52
CA ASP A 20 16.09 6.87 6.73
C ASP A 20 15.14 5.71 7.03
N TYR A 21 15.71 4.63 7.51
CA TYR A 21 14.96 3.39 7.73
C TYR A 21 13.94 3.51 8.87
N SER A 22 14.23 4.33 9.87
CA SER A 22 13.27 4.58 10.96
C SER A 22 12.00 5.24 10.44
N LEU A 23 12.15 6.22 9.55
CA LEU A 23 11.02 6.87 8.92
C LEU A 23 10.27 5.90 7.98
N ALA A 24 11.01 5.08 7.24
CA ALA A 24 10.40 4.09 6.34
C ALA A 24 9.50 3.13 7.13
N VAL A 25 9.97 2.63 8.26
CA VAL A 25 9.19 1.73 9.13
C VAL A 25 7.97 2.44 9.71
N GLU A 26 8.13 3.68 10.14
CA GLU A 26 7.02 4.47 10.69
C GLU A 26 5.92 4.69 9.65
N VAL A 27 6.30 5.07 8.43
CA VAL A 27 5.34 5.27 7.34
C VAL A 27 4.67 3.95 6.97
N ALA A 28 5.40 2.85 6.96
CA ALA A 28 4.85 1.52 6.68
C ALA A 28 3.75 1.15 7.69
N SER A 29 3.96 1.43 8.97
CA SER A 29 2.95 1.20 10.01
C SER A 29 1.71 2.06 9.79
N THR A 30 1.90 3.29 9.39
CA THR A 30 0.79 4.20 9.05
C THR A 30 -0.01 3.66 7.87
N ILE A 31 0.66 3.16 6.84
CA ILE A 31 0.02 2.55 5.67
C ILE A 31 -0.83 1.35 6.10
N GLU A 32 -0.31 0.48 6.96
CA GLU A 32 -1.04 -0.67 7.45
C GLU A 32 -2.32 -0.27 8.17
N ASN A 33 -2.23 0.72 9.07
CA ASN A 33 -3.39 1.19 9.82
C ASN A 33 -4.46 1.80 8.90
N HIS A 34 -4.05 2.62 7.96
CA HIS A 34 -4.97 3.23 7.00
C HIS A 34 -5.60 2.19 6.09
N TRP A 35 -4.83 1.22 5.65
CA TRP A 35 -5.32 0.16 4.78
C TRP A 35 -6.40 -0.67 5.47
N ARG A 36 -6.18 -1.08 6.71
CA ARG A 36 -7.14 -1.85 7.49
C ARG A 36 -8.49 -1.15 7.60
N ASN A 37 -8.48 0.17 7.74
CA ASN A 37 -9.70 0.97 7.83
C ASN A 37 -10.44 1.07 6.49
N LYS A 38 -9.73 0.94 5.37
CA LYS A 38 -10.29 1.11 4.02
C LYS A 38 -10.69 -0.20 3.36
N GLU A 39 -10.09 -1.30 3.76
CA GLU A 39 -10.28 -2.61 3.12
C GLU A 39 -11.75 -3.03 3.04
N GLY A 40 -12.48 -2.88 4.13
CA GLY A 40 -13.90 -3.23 4.18
C GLY A 40 -14.76 -2.45 3.21
N ARG A 41 -14.42 -1.19 2.97
CA ARG A 41 -15.15 -0.34 2.02
C ARG A 41 -14.84 -0.73 0.58
N LEU A 42 -13.58 -1.03 0.30
CA LEU A 42 -13.15 -1.41 -1.04
C LEU A 42 -13.69 -2.78 -1.45
N ALA A 43 -13.98 -3.65 -0.49
CA ALA A 43 -14.52 -4.98 -0.76
C ALA A 43 -15.83 -4.97 -1.53
N PHE A 44 -16.58 -3.86 -1.51
CA PHE A 44 -17.81 -3.72 -2.29
C PHE A 44 -17.55 -3.41 -3.77
N PHE A 45 -16.35 -2.94 -4.11
CA PHE A 45 -16.09 -2.36 -5.43
C PHE A 45 -15.02 -3.07 -6.23
N VAL A 46 -14.20 -3.92 -5.61
CA VAL A 46 -13.06 -4.53 -6.26
C VAL A 46 -12.93 -6.01 -5.92
N ASN A 47 -12.10 -6.71 -6.68
CA ASN A 47 -11.83 -8.13 -6.51
C ASN A 47 -11.17 -8.41 -5.16
N HIS A 48 -11.71 -9.37 -4.41
CA HIS A 48 -11.16 -9.77 -3.10
C HIS A 48 -9.73 -10.29 -3.18
N GLY A 49 -9.36 -10.98 -4.27
CA GLY A 49 -8.00 -11.46 -4.45
C GLY A 49 -6.99 -10.32 -4.49
N MET A 50 -7.33 -9.22 -5.18
CA MET A 50 -6.46 -8.03 -5.24
C MET A 50 -6.34 -7.37 -3.87
N LEU A 51 -7.43 -7.30 -3.11
CA LEU A 51 -7.41 -6.74 -1.75
C LEU A 51 -6.56 -7.58 -0.82
N ASP A 52 -6.67 -8.91 -0.90
CA ASP A 52 -5.88 -9.82 -0.09
C ASP A 52 -4.39 -9.69 -0.41
N ASP A 53 -4.03 -9.55 -1.69
CA ASP A 53 -2.64 -9.34 -2.12
C ASP A 53 -2.05 -8.07 -1.51
N ILE A 54 -2.81 -6.98 -1.54
CA ILE A 54 -2.38 -5.72 -0.92
C ILE A 54 -2.26 -5.88 0.59
N SER A 55 -3.22 -6.52 1.23
CA SER A 55 -3.22 -6.72 2.68
C SER A 55 -2.01 -7.50 3.15
N VAL A 56 -1.65 -8.57 2.42
CA VAL A 56 -0.45 -9.36 2.71
C VAL A 56 0.81 -8.53 2.52
N SER A 57 0.93 -7.81 1.42
CA SER A 57 2.10 -6.98 1.14
C SER A 57 2.26 -5.84 2.14
N VAL A 58 1.17 -5.20 2.53
CA VAL A 58 1.17 -4.14 3.54
C VAL A 58 1.62 -4.69 4.89
N SER A 59 1.14 -5.87 5.27
CA SER A 59 1.56 -6.52 6.51
C SER A 59 3.05 -6.86 6.51
N ARG A 60 3.57 -7.34 5.38
CA ARG A 60 5.00 -7.63 5.23
C ARG A 60 5.82 -6.35 5.34
N LEU A 61 5.37 -5.28 4.69
CA LEU A 61 6.04 -3.99 4.73
C LEU A 61 6.14 -3.48 6.17
N ALA A 62 5.06 -3.59 6.93
CA ALA A 62 5.00 -3.12 8.31
C ALA A 62 5.81 -4.00 9.28
N ALA A 63 6.15 -5.22 8.87
CA ALA A 63 6.94 -6.14 9.69
C ALA A 63 8.44 -5.85 9.67
N TYR A 64 8.92 -5.05 8.72
CA TYR A 64 10.34 -4.67 8.67
C TYR A 64 10.71 -3.78 9.85
N THR A 65 11.95 -3.93 10.31
CA THR A 65 12.56 -3.04 11.30
C THR A 65 13.76 -2.35 10.63
N PRO A 66 14.30 -1.28 11.21
CA PRO A 66 15.51 -0.66 10.64
C PRO A 66 16.68 -1.62 10.49
N ASP A 67 16.77 -2.62 11.38
CA ASP A 67 17.85 -3.61 11.37
C ASP A 67 17.67 -4.70 10.30
N THR A 68 16.44 -4.96 9.89
CA THR A 68 16.12 -5.99 8.87
C THR A 68 15.92 -5.41 7.49
N MET A 69 16.09 -4.11 7.33
CA MET A 69 15.85 -3.41 6.08
C MET A 69 16.80 -3.87 4.98
N ASP A 70 16.24 -4.23 3.82
CA ASP A 70 17.00 -4.57 2.62
C ASP A 70 16.19 -4.19 1.38
N PHE A 71 16.70 -4.56 0.20
CA PHE A 71 16.02 -4.20 -1.06
C PHE A 71 14.64 -4.86 -1.22
N HIS A 72 14.33 -5.91 -0.49
CA HIS A 72 13.00 -6.52 -0.51
C HIS A 72 11.93 -5.56 -0.04
N PHE A 73 12.29 -4.64 0.87
CA PHE A 73 11.39 -3.57 1.29
C PHE A 73 10.96 -2.71 0.10
N ALA A 74 11.92 -2.33 -0.74
CA ALA A 74 11.65 -1.55 -1.95
C ALA A 74 10.77 -2.33 -2.93
N LEU A 75 11.01 -3.64 -3.09
CA LEU A 75 10.20 -4.49 -3.96
C LEU A 75 8.76 -4.57 -3.45
N GLU A 76 8.54 -4.68 -2.15
CA GLU A 76 7.19 -4.66 -1.57
C GLU A 76 6.48 -3.33 -1.84
N CYS A 77 7.19 -2.21 -1.75
CA CYS A 77 6.62 -0.91 -2.09
C CYS A 77 6.16 -0.85 -3.55
N ILE A 78 6.97 -1.38 -4.46
CA ILE A 78 6.66 -1.41 -5.89
C ILE A 78 5.44 -2.32 -6.15
N ASP A 79 5.39 -3.48 -5.52
CA ASP A 79 4.29 -4.43 -5.66
C ASP A 79 2.97 -3.81 -5.18
N ILE A 80 2.98 -3.20 -4.01
CA ILE A 80 1.81 -2.52 -3.46
C ILE A 80 1.33 -1.43 -4.40
N LYS A 81 2.25 -0.62 -4.90
CA LYS A 81 1.93 0.45 -5.83
C LYS A 81 1.27 -0.08 -7.10
N THR A 82 1.82 -1.14 -7.67
CA THR A 82 1.33 -1.74 -8.90
C THR A 82 -0.10 -2.27 -8.73
N VAL A 83 -0.35 -3.04 -7.67
CA VAL A 83 -1.69 -3.60 -7.41
C VAL A 83 -2.67 -2.49 -7.03
N LEU A 84 -2.22 -1.50 -6.26
CA LEU A 84 -3.06 -0.40 -5.84
C LEU A 84 -3.56 0.43 -7.03
N LEU A 85 -2.73 0.64 -8.04
CA LEU A 85 -3.14 1.32 -9.26
C LEU A 85 -4.28 0.57 -9.96
N ARG A 86 -4.22 -0.76 -10.01
CA ARG A 86 -5.29 -1.58 -10.57
C ARG A 86 -6.57 -1.46 -9.77
N VAL A 87 -6.49 -1.49 -8.45
CA VAL A 87 -7.64 -1.32 -7.56
C VAL A 87 -8.29 0.04 -7.78
N CYS A 88 -7.48 1.08 -7.88
CA CYS A 88 -7.98 2.44 -8.13
C CYS A 88 -8.69 2.54 -9.48
N ASP A 89 -8.13 1.94 -10.52
CA ASP A 89 -8.73 1.93 -11.85
C ASP A 89 -10.05 1.18 -11.87
N GLU A 90 -10.14 0.01 -11.23
CA GLU A 90 -11.38 -0.75 -11.12
C GLU A 90 -12.47 0.02 -10.38
N GLN A 91 -12.10 0.65 -9.26
CA GLN A 91 -13.02 1.46 -8.48
C GLN A 91 -13.57 2.62 -9.31
N LYS A 92 -12.70 3.28 -10.07
CA LYS A 92 -13.08 4.39 -10.92
C LYS A 92 -14.03 3.95 -12.02
N LEU A 93 -13.73 2.84 -12.69
CA LEU A 93 -14.61 2.29 -13.74
C LEU A 93 -16.00 1.94 -13.22
N LEU A 94 -16.07 1.34 -12.03
CA LEU A 94 -17.36 1.00 -11.42
C LEU A 94 -18.17 2.24 -11.12
N ILE A 95 -17.55 3.27 -10.58
CA ILE A 95 -18.21 4.53 -10.28
C ILE A 95 -18.71 5.19 -11.58
N GLU A 96 -17.88 5.23 -12.63
CA GLU A 96 -18.24 5.79 -13.92
C GLU A 96 -19.40 5.06 -14.58
N ASN A 97 -19.45 3.73 -14.43
CA ASN A 97 -20.56 2.92 -14.99
C ASN A 97 -21.87 3.11 -14.25
N PHE A 98 -21.86 3.49 -13.00
CA PHE A 98 -23.04 3.72 -12.19
C PHE A 98 -23.54 5.16 -12.26
N TYR A 99 -22.70 6.08 -12.59
CA TYR A 99 -23.02 7.51 -12.69
C TYR A 99 -22.70 8.05 -14.08
#